data_368436597314c9245465d247f1dd1965
#
_entry.id   368436597314c9245465d247f1dd1965
#
_cell.length_a   1.000
_cell.length_b   1.000
_cell.length_c   1.000
_cell.angle_alpha   90.00
_cell.angle_beta   90.00
_cell.angle_gamma   90.00
#
_symmetry.space_group_name_H-M   'P 1'
#
loop_
_entity.id
_entity.type
_entity.pdbx_description
1 polymer ?
#
loop_
_entity_poly.entity_id
_entity_poly.type
_entity_poly.pdbx_seq_one_letter_code
_entity_poly.pdbx_strand_id
1 'polypeptide(L)'
;MKAVKITLAGRTQYLAYTGEAMFQLQEKFGTAAELLGAVGKNTRDGLSVACEAAAILAEQGELARRHLGYDKGPIIEAATIQATITPSEIAALKLAIPAAMELGYGREVVEENDEIDLGLAELNAQKKTT
;
A
#
# COMPACT_ATOMS: atom_id res chain seq x y z
N MET A 1 13.18 3.91 -1.36
CA MET A 1 12.15 2.86 -1.38
C MET A 1 10.95 3.31 -2.20
N LYS A 2 10.53 2.50 -3.13
CA LYS A 2 9.35 2.79 -3.95
C LYS A 2 8.07 2.24 -3.33
N ALA A 3 7.02 3.02 -3.37
CA ALA A 3 5.71 2.66 -2.83
C ALA A 3 4.61 3.19 -3.76
N VAL A 4 3.40 2.70 -3.58
CA VAL A 4 2.24 3.18 -4.30
C VAL A 4 1.46 4.14 -3.41
N LYS A 5 1.18 5.32 -3.91
CA LYS A 5 0.38 6.33 -3.21
C LYS A 5 -1.09 6.11 -3.54
N ILE A 6 -1.94 6.06 -2.52
CA ILE A 6 -3.37 5.85 -2.66
C ILE A 6 -4.13 6.59 -1.57
N THR A 7 -5.36 7.01 -1.84
CA THR A 7 -6.23 7.59 -0.83
C THR A 7 -7.16 6.52 -0.28
N LEU A 8 -7.09 6.30 1.03
CA LEU A 8 -7.96 5.35 1.75
C LEU A 8 -8.44 6.03 3.04
N ALA A 9 -9.71 5.84 3.36
CA ALA A 9 -10.31 6.44 4.56
C ALA A 9 -10.11 7.96 4.61
N GLY A 10 -10.16 8.62 3.45
CA GLY A 10 -9.98 10.07 3.32
C GLY A 10 -8.56 10.56 3.54
N ARG A 11 -7.57 9.67 3.59
CA ARG A 11 -6.17 10.02 3.83
C ARG A 11 -5.26 9.42 2.80
N THR A 12 -4.17 10.11 2.51
CA THR A 12 -3.11 9.58 1.65
C THR A 12 -2.34 8.49 2.40
N GLN A 13 -2.23 7.33 1.77
CA GLN A 13 -1.47 6.19 2.27
C GLN A 13 -0.39 5.82 1.27
N TYR A 14 0.66 5.17 1.76
CA TYR A 14 1.77 4.68 0.94
C TYR A 14 1.87 3.19 1.13
N LEU A 15 1.56 2.43 0.09
CA LEU A 15 1.61 0.97 0.13
C LEU A 15 3.01 0.51 -0.21
N ALA A 16 3.72 -0.03 0.77
CA ALA A 16 5.09 -0.50 0.61
C ALA A 16 5.18 -2.01 0.85
N TYR A 17 5.65 -2.73 -0.16
CA TYR A 17 5.86 -4.17 -0.05
C TYR A 17 7.27 -4.45 0.45
N THR A 18 7.46 -4.28 1.74
CA THR A 18 8.71 -4.59 2.44
C THR A 18 8.83 -6.09 2.66
N GLY A 19 10.00 -6.55 3.08
CA GLY A 19 10.18 -7.95 3.48
C GLY A 19 9.20 -8.35 4.57
N GLU A 20 8.99 -7.47 5.56
CA GLU A 20 8.04 -7.74 6.64
C GLU A 20 6.60 -7.84 6.11
N ALA A 21 6.20 -6.94 5.20
CA ALA A 21 4.89 -7.03 4.57
C ALA A 21 4.71 -8.34 3.81
N MET A 22 5.74 -8.75 3.06
CA MET A 22 5.71 -10.02 2.32
C MET A 22 5.44 -11.19 3.26
N PHE A 23 6.16 -11.28 4.37
CA PHE A 23 5.97 -12.38 5.32
C PHE A 23 4.61 -12.33 6.00
N GLN A 24 4.14 -11.15 6.40
CA GLN A 24 2.81 -11.03 7.00
C GLN A 24 1.71 -11.46 6.03
N LEU A 25 1.82 -11.07 4.77
CA LEU A 25 0.84 -11.44 3.76
C LEU A 25 0.88 -12.94 3.47
N GLN A 26 2.07 -13.54 3.40
CA GLN A 26 2.22 -14.98 3.20
C GLN A 26 1.63 -15.77 4.36
N GLU A 27 1.90 -15.36 5.58
CA GLU A 27 1.36 -16.03 6.77
C GLU A 27 -0.16 -15.99 6.81
N LYS A 28 -0.75 -14.91 6.33
CA LYS A 28 -2.19 -14.69 6.42
C LYS A 28 -2.95 -15.21 5.22
N PHE A 29 -2.40 -15.10 4.02
CA PHE A 29 -3.11 -15.37 2.76
C PHE A 29 -2.45 -16.41 1.86
N GLY A 30 -1.28 -16.91 2.22
CA GLY A 30 -0.55 -17.87 1.40
C GLY A 30 0.33 -17.21 0.35
N THR A 31 0.44 -17.82 -0.82
CA THR A 31 1.31 -17.32 -1.88
C THR A 31 0.83 -15.99 -2.45
N ALA A 32 1.73 -15.29 -3.14
CA ALA A 32 1.36 -14.06 -3.84
C ALA A 32 0.22 -14.28 -4.84
N ALA A 33 0.25 -15.42 -5.56
CA ALA A 33 -0.82 -15.75 -6.50
C ALA A 33 -2.16 -15.96 -5.80
N GLU A 34 -2.15 -16.63 -4.65
CA GLU A 34 -3.36 -16.84 -3.85
C GLU A 34 -3.92 -15.51 -3.34
N LEU A 35 -3.06 -14.64 -2.83
CA LEU A 35 -3.45 -13.31 -2.38
C LEU A 35 -4.07 -12.50 -3.51
N LEU A 36 -3.39 -12.41 -4.66
CA LEU A 36 -3.88 -11.62 -5.78
C LEU A 36 -5.17 -12.19 -6.36
N GLY A 37 -5.32 -13.53 -6.38
CA GLY A 37 -6.56 -14.16 -6.77
C GLY A 37 -7.72 -13.79 -5.86
N ALA A 38 -7.49 -13.74 -4.55
CA ALA A 38 -8.51 -13.35 -3.57
C ALA A 38 -8.86 -11.86 -3.70
N VAL A 39 -7.87 -10.98 -3.84
CA VAL A 39 -8.08 -9.55 -4.02
C VAL A 39 -8.90 -9.25 -5.27
N GLY A 40 -8.69 -10.02 -6.34
CA GLY A 40 -9.40 -9.84 -7.60
C GLY A 40 -10.87 -10.21 -7.58
N LYS A 41 -11.33 -10.95 -6.58
CA LYS A 41 -12.73 -11.38 -6.50
C LYS A 41 -13.67 -10.24 -6.15
N ASN A 42 -14.77 -10.13 -6.89
CA ASN A 42 -15.81 -9.13 -6.64
C ASN A 42 -16.83 -9.65 -5.62
N THR A 43 -16.35 -9.99 -4.43
CA THR A 43 -17.16 -10.52 -3.33
C THR A 43 -16.82 -9.77 -2.05
N ARG A 44 -17.67 -9.91 -1.04
CA ARG A 44 -17.40 -9.33 0.28
C ARG A 44 -16.09 -9.88 0.85
N ASP A 45 -15.85 -11.18 0.69
CA ASP A 45 -14.61 -11.80 1.16
C ASP A 45 -13.39 -11.25 0.42
N GLY A 46 -13.51 -11.03 -0.89
CA GLY A 46 -12.45 -10.40 -1.67
C GLY A 46 -12.15 -8.99 -1.19
N LEU A 47 -13.19 -8.23 -0.85
CA LEU A 47 -13.02 -6.89 -0.27
C LEU A 47 -12.32 -6.94 1.08
N SER A 48 -12.71 -7.88 1.95
CA SER A 48 -12.04 -8.05 3.24
C SER A 48 -10.56 -8.34 3.09
N VAL A 49 -10.20 -9.25 2.19
CA VAL A 49 -8.81 -9.58 1.90
C VAL A 49 -8.05 -8.35 1.39
N ALA A 50 -8.66 -7.61 0.46
CA ALA A 50 -8.03 -6.41 -0.09
C ALA A 50 -7.79 -5.36 1.00
N CYS A 51 -8.76 -5.14 1.89
CA CYS A 51 -8.61 -4.18 2.99
C CYS A 51 -7.55 -4.61 4.00
N GLU A 52 -7.48 -5.89 4.33
CA GLU A 52 -6.45 -6.40 5.23
C GLU A 52 -5.06 -6.29 4.61
N ALA A 53 -4.92 -6.64 3.33
CA ALA A 53 -3.66 -6.49 2.61
C ALA A 53 -3.24 -5.02 2.53
N ALA A 54 -4.20 -4.14 2.23
CA ALA A 54 -3.94 -2.69 2.17
C ALA A 54 -3.46 -2.16 3.51
N ALA A 55 -4.08 -2.59 4.62
CA ALA A 55 -3.68 -2.16 5.95
C ALA A 55 -2.23 -2.58 6.27
N ILE A 56 -1.84 -3.80 5.92
CA ILE A 56 -0.49 -4.29 6.12
C ILE A 56 0.51 -3.46 5.29
N LEU A 57 0.21 -3.25 4.01
CA LEU A 57 1.09 -2.50 3.12
C LEU A 57 1.19 -1.02 3.53
N ALA A 58 0.08 -0.42 3.94
CA ALA A 58 0.04 0.96 4.40
C ALA A 58 0.80 1.15 5.71
N GLU A 59 0.68 0.22 6.65
CA GLU A 59 1.45 0.25 7.88
C GLU A 59 2.95 0.23 7.58
N GLN A 60 3.38 -0.65 6.70
CA GLN A 60 4.78 -0.73 6.31
C GLN A 60 5.25 0.55 5.62
N GLY A 61 4.39 1.15 4.80
CA GLY A 61 4.69 2.44 4.18
C GLY A 61 4.86 3.55 5.21
N GLU A 62 3.98 3.59 6.21
CA GLU A 62 4.08 4.59 7.28
C GLU A 62 5.33 4.38 8.15
N LEU A 63 5.64 3.14 8.49
CA LEU A 63 6.86 2.83 9.26
C LEU A 63 8.12 3.22 8.48
N ALA A 64 8.14 2.97 7.17
CA ALA A 64 9.24 3.39 6.31
C ALA A 64 9.37 4.93 6.30
N ARG A 65 8.27 5.65 6.20
CA ARG A 65 8.26 7.11 6.24
C ARG A 65 8.85 7.62 7.55
N ARG A 66 8.45 7.06 8.68
CA ARG A 66 8.98 7.43 10.00
C ARG A 66 10.48 7.19 10.08
N HIS A 67 10.93 6.04 9.56
CA HIS A 67 12.35 5.70 9.52
C HIS A 67 13.17 6.69 8.69
N LEU A 68 12.58 7.22 7.63
CA LEU A 68 13.22 8.21 6.76
C LEU A 68 13.12 9.65 7.29
N GLY A 69 12.49 9.86 8.43
CA GLY A 69 12.44 11.17 9.07
C GLY A 69 11.17 11.98 8.83
N TYR A 70 10.18 11.42 8.14
CA TYR A 70 8.89 12.10 7.98
C TYR A 70 8.12 12.14 9.29
N ASP A 71 7.27 13.14 9.44
CA ASP A 71 6.36 13.24 10.58
C ASP A 71 5.43 12.03 10.61
N LYS A 72 5.06 11.60 11.82
CA LYS A 72 4.17 10.47 12.00
C LYS A 72 2.79 10.75 11.41
N GLY A 73 2.38 9.90 10.48
CA GLY A 73 1.01 9.81 10.01
C GLY A 73 0.25 8.73 10.76
N PRO A 74 -1.05 8.61 10.52
CA PRO A 74 -1.85 7.56 11.15
C PRO A 74 -1.58 6.19 10.54
N ILE A 75 -1.70 5.16 11.37
CA ILE A 75 -1.77 3.77 10.91
C ILE A 75 -3.24 3.41 10.91
N ILE A 76 -3.78 3.04 9.75
CA ILE A 76 -5.21 2.77 9.57
C ILE A 76 -5.47 1.28 9.62
N GLU A 77 -6.45 0.88 10.41
CA GLU A 77 -6.84 -0.52 10.51
C GLU A 77 -7.70 -0.96 9.32
N ALA A 78 -7.64 -2.25 8.99
CA ALA A 78 -8.42 -2.83 7.90
C ALA A 78 -9.93 -2.58 8.07
N ALA A 79 -10.43 -2.67 9.30
CA ALA A 79 -11.84 -2.42 9.58
C ALA A 79 -12.26 -0.99 9.22
N THR A 80 -11.40 -0.01 9.47
CA THR A 80 -11.66 1.38 9.12
C THR A 80 -11.68 1.56 7.60
N ILE A 81 -10.74 0.94 6.89
CA ILE A 81 -10.71 0.98 5.43
C ILE A 81 -11.99 0.38 4.88
N GLN A 82 -12.36 -0.82 5.35
CA GLN A 82 -13.54 -1.53 4.85
C GLN A 82 -14.83 -0.76 5.09
N ALA A 83 -14.93 -0.06 6.23
CA ALA A 83 -16.13 0.70 6.58
C ALA A 83 -16.31 1.97 5.74
N THR A 84 -15.22 2.50 5.17
CA THR A 84 -15.24 3.81 4.50
C THR A 84 -14.91 3.76 3.01
N ILE A 85 -14.41 2.64 2.51
CA ILE A 85 -13.98 2.52 1.12
C ILE A 85 -15.17 2.60 0.15
N THR A 86 -15.01 3.37 -0.90
CA THR A 86 -16.02 3.52 -1.96
C THR A 86 -15.75 2.56 -3.11
N PRO A 87 -16.74 2.30 -4.00
CA PRO A 87 -16.48 1.45 -5.17
C PRO A 87 -15.33 1.93 -6.05
N SER A 88 -15.17 3.24 -6.22
CA SER A 88 -14.04 3.76 -7.02
C SER A 88 -12.70 3.49 -6.33
N GLU A 89 -12.64 3.59 -5.01
CA GLU A 89 -11.44 3.27 -4.23
C GLU A 89 -11.16 1.77 -4.22
N ILE A 90 -12.19 0.93 -4.25
CA ILE A 90 -12.04 -0.53 -4.39
C ILE A 90 -11.32 -0.84 -5.71
N ALA A 91 -11.76 -0.23 -6.80
CA ALA A 91 -11.15 -0.42 -8.11
C ALA A 91 -9.67 0.01 -8.08
N ALA A 92 -9.40 1.18 -7.50
CA ALA A 92 -8.02 1.68 -7.35
C ALA A 92 -7.16 0.74 -6.50
N LEU A 93 -7.73 0.20 -5.41
CA LEU A 93 -7.00 -0.70 -4.50
C LEU A 93 -6.63 -2.01 -5.18
N LYS A 94 -7.52 -2.56 -6.00
CA LYS A 94 -7.25 -3.79 -6.75
C LYS A 94 -6.08 -3.65 -7.72
N LEU A 95 -5.79 -2.44 -8.19
CA LEU A 95 -4.62 -2.15 -9.02
C LEU A 95 -3.40 -1.81 -8.16
N ALA A 96 -3.61 -1.10 -7.06
CA ALA A 96 -2.53 -0.62 -6.21
C ALA A 96 -1.80 -1.76 -5.48
N ILE A 97 -2.52 -2.78 -5.04
CA ILE A 97 -1.90 -3.90 -4.31
C ILE A 97 -0.88 -4.64 -5.18
N PRO A 98 -1.24 -5.15 -6.37
CA PRO A 98 -0.24 -5.80 -7.21
C PRO A 98 0.87 -4.85 -7.65
N ALA A 99 0.57 -3.57 -7.88
CA ALA A 99 1.59 -2.58 -8.22
C ALA A 99 2.62 -2.42 -7.11
N ALA A 100 2.17 -2.33 -5.86
CA ALA A 100 3.07 -2.23 -4.69
C ALA A 100 3.97 -3.46 -4.59
N MET A 101 3.41 -4.65 -4.84
CA MET A 101 4.19 -5.90 -4.80
C MET A 101 5.25 -5.92 -5.91
N GLU A 102 4.91 -5.49 -7.12
CA GLU A 102 5.88 -5.39 -8.21
C GLU A 102 7.02 -4.44 -7.87
N LEU A 103 6.71 -3.28 -7.30
CA LEU A 103 7.72 -2.32 -6.87
C LEU A 103 8.63 -2.90 -5.78
N GLY A 104 8.06 -3.68 -4.86
CA GLY A 104 8.84 -4.33 -3.80
C GLY A 104 9.85 -5.32 -4.34
N TYR A 105 9.55 -5.97 -5.47
CA TYR A 105 10.50 -6.85 -6.17
C TYR A 105 11.47 -6.09 -7.08
N GLY A 106 11.40 -4.77 -7.11
CA GLY A 106 12.27 -3.96 -7.95
C GLY A 106 11.85 -3.90 -9.41
N ARG A 107 10.62 -4.30 -9.73
CA ARG A 107 10.11 -4.24 -11.10
C ARG A 107 9.47 -2.89 -11.37
N GLU A 108 9.46 -2.48 -12.64
CA GLU A 108 8.81 -1.25 -13.05
C GLU A 108 7.30 -1.46 -13.17
N VAL A 109 6.54 -0.44 -12.81
CA VAL A 109 5.10 -0.41 -12.97
C VAL A 109 4.77 0.55 -14.11
N VAL A 110 4.00 0.08 -15.10
CA VAL A 110 3.68 0.86 -16.30
C VAL A 110 2.77 2.04 -15.98
N GLU A 111 1.87 1.86 -15.03
CA GLU A 111 0.97 2.92 -14.60
C GLU A 111 1.60 3.65 -13.42
N GLU A 112 2.42 4.61 -13.75
CA GLU A 112 3.37 5.25 -12.84
C GLU A 112 2.80 6.39 -12.01
N ASN A 113 1.56 6.81 -12.25
CA ASN A 113 1.00 8.01 -11.62
C ASN A 113 0.98 7.95 -10.10
N ASP A 114 0.84 6.74 -9.54
CA ASP A 114 0.76 6.53 -8.11
C ASP A 114 2.06 5.99 -7.52
N GLU A 115 3.08 5.81 -8.35
CA GLU A 115 4.39 5.37 -7.90
C GLU A 115 5.13 6.53 -7.24
N ILE A 116 5.73 6.27 -6.08
CA ILE A 116 6.53 7.25 -5.38
C ILE A 116 7.76 6.58 -4.75
N ASP A 117 8.90 7.23 -4.88
CA ASP A 117 10.11 6.85 -4.17
C ASP A 117 10.18 7.69 -2.90
N LEU A 118 9.96 7.09 -1.74
CA LEU A 118 9.90 7.81 -0.47
C LEU A 118 11.23 8.47 -0.14
N GLY A 119 12.35 7.81 -0.42
CA GLY A 119 13.66 8.40 -0.16
C GLY A 119 13.93 9.62 -1.03
N LEU A 120 13.57 9.56 -2.30
CA LEU A 120 13.73 10.69 -3.21
C LEU A 120 12.81 11.84 -2.83
N ALA A 121 11.58 11.54 -2.43
CA ALA A 121 10.64 12.57 -1.98
C ALA A 121 11.17 13.31 -0.75
N GLU A 122 11.82 12.60 0.17
CA GLU A 122 12.46 13.20 1.34
C GLU A 122 13.54 14.21 0.91
N LEU A 123 14.40 13.81 -0.02
CA LEU A 123 15.45 14.70 -0.53
C LEU A 123 14.85 15.97 -1.15
N ASN A 124 13.78 15.83 -1.90
CA ASN A 124 13.10 16.95 -2.51
C ASN A 124 12.47 17.88 -1.45
N ALA A 125 11.93 17.33 -0.39
CA ALA A 125 11.38 18.09 0.73
C ALA A 125 12.48 18.87 1.45
N GLN A 126 13.65 18.28 1.66
CA GLN A 126 14.80 18.93 2.26
C GLN A 126 15.26 20.13 1.42
N LYS A 127 15.29 19.98 0.10
CA LYS A 127 15.64 21.07 -0.81
C LYS A 127 14.67 22.25 -0.71
N LYS A 128 13.40 21.99 -0.48
CA LYS A 128 12.37 23.03 -0.36
C LYS A 128 12.49 23.83 0.94
N THR A 129 13.04 23.23 1.98
CA THR A 129 13.17 23.89 3.28
C THR A 129 14.46 24.70 3.42
N THR A 130 15.35 24.55 2.48
CA THR A 130 16.60 25.35 2.45
C THR A 130 16.45 26.54 1.51
#